data_a8def28460e519dd505c488aefbc57ed
#
_entry.id   a8def28460e519dd505c488aefbc57ed
#
_cell.length_a   1.000
_cell.length_b   1.000
_cell.length_c   1.000
_cell.angle_alpha   90.00
_cell.angle_beta   90.00
_cell.angle_gamma   90.00
#
_symmetry.space_group_name_H-M   'P 1'
#
loop_
_entity.id
_entity.type
_entity.pdbx_description
1 polymer ?
#
loop_
_entity_poly.entity_id
_entity_poly.type
_entity_poly.pdbx_seq_one_letter_code
_entity_poly.pdbx_strand_id
1 'polypeptide(L)'
;TGALEPLDFRHLMDNLYELRSLNTEVDTYSLPHPLDSSNMNPQHWARLARIVADRYNAYDGFVILHGTDTMAYTSSALSFMLMNLTKPVILTGSQLPIGQPRTDAKENLLTSIELAAACDDEGFARVPEVCIYFNGHLLRGNRATKQNAEGFNDFESFNYPHLCDAGVSFTFRTHHILQPDRHLPLNVQTCMNTNVVVFSLFPGIQECIVRHVLAAPELRGIVTRSFGAGNAPQNPWILKLLRDASDRGVTIVNISQCETGCVEMGLYAPGMQLQDAGVVSGYD
;
A
#
# COMPACT_ATOMS: atom_id res chain seq x y z
N THR A 1 16.63 2.09 29.04
CA THR A 1 15.61 1.45 28.22
C THR A 1 15.15 2.46 27.20
N GLY A 2 15.71 2.41 25.97
CA GLY A 2 15.43 3.36 24.90
C GLY A 2 14.13 3.05 24.14
N ALA A 3 12.99 3.02 24.85
CA ALA A 3 11.70 3.04 24.17
C ALA A 3 11.55 4.40 23.49
N LEU A 4 11.29 4.40 22.19
CA LEU A 4 11.02 5.62 21.43
C LEU A 4 9.70 6.21 21.93
N GLU A 5 9.74 7.45 22.45
CA GLU A 5 8.53 8.17 22.82
C GLU A 5 7.87 8.73 21.55
N PRO A 6 6.53 8.80 21.52
CA PRO A 6 5.81 9.41 20.41
C PRO A 6 6.22 10.88 20.25
N LEU A 7 6.59 11.28 19.05
CA LEU A 7 7.00 12.63 18.75
C LEU A 7 5.82 13.61 18.84
N ASP A 8 5.97 14.71 19.57
CA ASP A 8 5.06 15.86 19.46
C ASP A 8 5.32 16.56 18.10
N PHE A 9 4.48 16.24 17.13
CA PHE A 9 4.62 16.71 15.77
C PHE A 9 4.53 18.24 15.64
N ARG A 10 3.79 18.92 16.51
CA ARG A 10 3.73 20.38 16.51
C ARG A 10 5.10 20.99 16.86
N HIS A 11 5.75 20.45 17.86
CA HIS A 11 7.10 20.88 18.26
C HIS A 11 8.13 20.60 17.16
N LEU A 12 7.94 19.54 16.39
CA LEU A 12 8.76 19.24 15.22
C LEU A 12 8.61 20.29 14.13
N MET A 13 7.39 20.63 13.75
CA MET A 13 7.11 21.62 12.71
C MET A 13 7.67 22.99 13.04
N ASP A 14 7.61 23.40 14.31
CA ASP A 14 8.16 24.68 14.77
C ASP A 14 9.70 24.76 14.64
N ASN A 15 10.38 23.62 14.63
CA ASN A 15 11.85 23.52 14.57
C ASN A 15 12.40 23.20 13.17
N LEU A 16 11.54 22.93 12.19
CA LEU A 16 11.96 22.68 10.80
C LEU A 16 11.99 23.99 10.02
N TYR A 17 13.15 24.68 10.02
CA TYR A 17 13.34 25.96 9.30
C TYR A 17 13.05 25.84 7.80
N GLU A 18 13.34 24.69 7.22
CA GLU A 18 13.17 24.41 5.80
C GLU A 18 11.72 24.43 5.35
N LEU A 19 10.76 24.13 6.24
CA LEU A 19 9.34 24.27 5.93
C LEU A 19 8.96 25.71 5.57
N ARG A 20 9.64 26.69 6.16
CA ARG A 20 9.41 28.10 5.86
C ARG A 20 9.88 28.51 4.47
N SER A 21 10.77 27.71 3.87
CA SER A 21 11.25 27.94 2.50
C SER A 21 10.35 27.30 1.45
N LEU A 22 9.50 26.35 1.85
CA LEU A 22 8.44 25.82 1.01
C LEU A 22 7.35 26.89 0.89
N ASN A 23 6.99 27.27 -0.34
CA ASN A 23 5.89 28.22 -0.59
C ASN A 23 4.53 27.51 -0.41
N THR A 24 4.31 26.93 0.77
CA THR A 24 3.19 26.03 1.07
C THR A 24 2.77 26.22 2.52
N GLU A 25 1.48 26.42 2.75
CA GLU A 25 0.90 26.42 4.09
C GLU A 25 0.65 24.99 4.55
N VAL A 26 1.09 24.67 5.77
CA VAL A 26 1.00 23.32 6.33
C VAL A 26 0.27 23.35 7.66
N ASP A 27 -0.88 22.71 7.69
CA ASP A 27 -1.62 22.44 8.92
C ASP A 27 -1.36 21.01 9.42
N THR A 28 -1.35 20.84 10.73
CA THR A 28 -1.08 19.55 11.35
C THR A 28 -2.29 18.97 12.07
N TYR A 29 -2.48 17.67 11.92
CA TYR A 29 -3.47 16.91 12.67
C TYR A 29 -2.83 15.68 13.30
N SER A 30 -2.87 15.59 14.61
CA SER A 30 -2.36 14.43 15.35
C SER A 30 -3.50 13.58 15.89
N LEU A 31 -3.36 12.25 15.77
CA LEU A 31 -4.26 11.34 16.48
C LEU A 31 -4.08 11.50 17.98
N PRO A 32 -5.14 11.37 18.80
CA PRO A 32 -5.06 11.52 20.27
C PRO A 32 -4.04 10.58 20.91
N HIS A 33 -3.86 9.41 20.34
CA HIS A 33 -2.86 8.43 20.73
C HIS A 33 -2.07 8.01 19.51
N PRO A 34 -0.73 8.18 19.52
CA PRO A 34 0.14 7.63 18.49
C PRO A 34 -0.03 6.13 18.40
N LEU A 35 -0.05 5.62 17.17
CA LEU A 35 -0.26 4.22 16.90
C LEU A 35 1.02 3.62 16.33
N ASP A 36 1.50 2.55 16.95
CA ASP A 36 2.52 1.70 16.35
C ASP A 36 1.93 1.04 15.10
N SER A 37 2.66 1.09 13.97
CA SER A 37 2.18 0.56 12.70
C SER A 37 1.91 -0.94 12.73
N SER A 38 2.56 -1.69 13.61
CA SER A 38 2.27 -3.13 13.82
C SER A 38 0.86 -3.40 14.36
N ASN A 39 0.22 -2.39 14.95
CA ASN A 39 -1.14 -2.46 15.49
C ASN A 39 -2.21 -1.89 14.53
N MET A 40 -1.83 -1.55 13.29
CA MET A 40 -2.79 -1.08 12.28
C MET A 40 -3.83 -2.16 11.96
N ASN A 41 -5.06 -1.70 11.70
CA ASN A 41 -6.18 -2.56 11.33
C ASN A 41 -7.18 -1.80 10.43
N PRO A 42 -8.19 -2.47 9.85
CA PRO A 42 -9.14 -1.84 8.94
C PRO A 42 -9.92 -0.66 9.52
N GLN A 43 -10.17 -0.64 10.84
CA GLN A 43 -10.84 0.48 11.50
C GLN A 43 -9.96 1.75 11.50
N HIS A 44 -8.64 1.58 11.65
CA HIS A 44 -7.68 2.68 11.54
C HIS A 44 -7.61 3.22 10.12
N TRP A 45 -7.59 2.36 9.09
CA TRP A 45 -7.63 2.78 7.69
C TRP A 45 -8.91 3.54 7.36
N ALA A 46 -10.06 3.04 7.80
CA ALA A 46 -11.35 3.71 7.64
C ALA A 46 -11.36 5.09 8.33
N ARG A 47 -10.72 5.22 9.51
CA ARG A 47 -10.57 6.50 10.19
C ARG A 47 -9.70 7.47 9.40
N LEU A 48 -8.55 7.03 8.89
CA LEU A 48 -7.68 7.85 8.04
C LEU A 48 -8.41 8.32 6.78
N ALA A 49 -9.11 7.43 6.10
CA ALA A 49 -9.91 7.78 4.91
C ALA A 49 -10.96 8.85 5.21
N ARG A 50 -11.67 8.76 6.35
CA ARG A 50 -12.63 9.79 6.77
C ARG A 50 -11.96 11.12 7.10
N ILE A 51 -10.81 11.11 7.78
CA ILE A 51 -10.05 12.34 8.09
C ILE A 51 -9.66 13.07 6.80
N VAL A 52 -9.20 12.34 5.78
CA VAL A 52 -8.90 12.91 4.46
C VAL A 52 -10.18 13.47 3.82
N ALA A 53 -11.26 12.69 3.79
CA ALA A 53 -12.52 13.07 3.17
C ALA A 53 -13.13 14.32 3.81
N ASP A 54 -13.17 14.39 5.14
CA ASP A 54 -13.74 15.52 5.90
C ASP A 54 -13.00 16.83 5.64
N ARG A 55 -11.73 16.74 5.23
CA ARG A 55 -10.86 17.89 4.96
C ARG A 55 -10.55 18.10 3.49
N TYR A 56 -11.09 17.26 2.63
CA TYR A 56 -10.72 17.19 1.22
C TYR A 56 -10.83 18.52 0.48
N ASN A 57 -11.88 19.30 0.77
CA ASN A 57 -12.12 20.57 0.11
C ASN A 57 -11.28 21.73 0.68
N ALA A 58 -10.67 21.56 1.85
CA ALA A 58 -9.92 22.60 2.53
C ALA A 58 -8.42 22.59 2.20
N TYR A 59 -7.88 21.47 1.69
CA TYR A 59 -6.45 21.29 1.43
C TYR A 59 -6.21 20.79 0.00
N ASP A 60 -5.03 21.10 -0.55
CA ASP A 60 -4.61 20.70 -1.90
C ASP A 60 -3.92 19.34 -1.92
N GLY A 61 -3.43 18.86 -0.78
CA GLY A 61 -2.80 17.55 -0.63
C GLY A 61 -2.71 17.13 0.83
N PHE A 62 -2.37 15.86 1.04
CA PHE A 62 -2.29 15.23 2.36
C PHE A 62 -1.01 14.45 2.51
N VAL A 63 -0.32 14.63 3.63
CA VAL A 63 0.84 13.81 4.03
C VAL A 63 0.50 13.07 5.31
N ILE A 64 0.70 11.76 5.32
CA ILE A 64 0.43 10.89 6.46
C ILE A 64 1.75 10.32 6.96
N LEU A 65 2.16 10.70 8.17
CA LEU A 65 3.30 10.09 8.84
C LEU A 65 2.90 8.74 9.43
N HIS A 66 3.61 7.71 9.04
CA HIS A 66 3.27 6.33 9.34
C HIS A 66 4.53 5.52 9.68
N GLY A 67 4.43 4.58 10.62
CA GLY A 67 5.50 3.61 10.83
C GLY A 67 5.67 2.69 9.62
N THR A 68 6.90 2.27 9.33
CA THR A 68 7.25 1.61 8.05
C THR A 68 6.67 0.20 7.90
N ASP A 69 6.44 -0.55 8.99
CA ASP A 69 6.12 -1.99 8.94
C ASP A 69 4.83 -2.32 8.19
N THR A 70 3.80 -1.50 8.32
CA THR A 70 2.51 -1.71 7.64
C THR A 70 2.11 -0.56 6.71
N MET A 71 3.04 0.32 6.36
CA MET A 71 2.77 1.47 5.48
C MET A 71 2.25 1.01 4.11
N ALA A 72 2.82 -0.04 3.53
CA ALA A 72 2.37 -0.61 2.26
C ALA A 72 0.92 -1.15 2.34
N TYR A 73 0.52 -1.75 3.46
CA TYR A 73 -0.86 -2.17 3.68
C TYR A 73 -1.80 -0.98 3.81
N THR A 74 -1.40 0.04 4.57
CA THR A 74 -2.21 1.25 4.76
C THR A 74 -2.39 2.01 3.45
N SER A 75 -1.32 2.19 2.67
CA SER A 75 -1.38 2.86 1.36
C SER A 75 -2.23 2.09 0.35
N SER A 76 -2.12 0.75 0.33
CA SER A 76 -2.98 -0.11 -0.48
C SER A 76 -4.45 0.04 -0.08
N ALA A 77 -4.76 -0.04 1.21
CA ALA A 77 -6.13 0.10 1.71
C ALA A 77 -6.73 1.46 1.35
N LEU A 78 -5.97 2.55 1.58
CA LEU A 78 -6.42 3.91 1.25
C LEU A 78 -6.61 4.10 -0.25
N SER A 79 -5.80 3.46 -1.11
CA SER A 79 -5.96 3.51 -2.57
C SER A 79 -7.32 2.96 -3.03
N PHE A 80 -7.87 1.96 -2.32
CA PHE A 80 -9.20 1.41 -2.60
C PHE A 80 -10.32 2.10 -1.84
N MET A 81 -10.02 2.72 -0.69
CA MET A 81 -11.00 3.46 0.11
C MET A 81 -11.30 4.85 -0.44
N LEU A 82 -10.31 5.51 -1.05
CA LEU A 82 -10.38 6.86 -1.58
C LEU A 82 -10.41 6.81 -3.12
N MET A 83 -11.57 6.55 -3.67
CA MET A 83 -11.75 6.43 -5.13
C MET A 83 -11.94 7.79 -5.77
N ASN A 84 -11.39 7.96 -6.96
CA ASN A 84 -11.46 9.18 -7.76
C ASN A 84 -10.80 10.39 -7.05
N LEU A 85 -9.61 10.17 -6.48
CA LEU A 85 -8.79 11.25 -5.93
C LEU A 85 -8.39 12.24 -7.03
N THR A 86 -8.54 13.52 -6.75
CA THR A 86 -7.99 14.63 -7.56
C THR A 86 -6.84 15.34 -6.85
N LYS A 87 -6.49 14.89 -5.66
CA LYS A 87 -5.44 15.43 -4.78
C LYS A 87 -4.55 14.31 -4.26
N PRO A 88 -3.26 14.55 -4.02
CA PRO A 88 -2.35 13.53 -3.50
C PRO A 88 -2.63 13.19 -2.05
N VAL A 89 -2.45 11.91 -1.72
CA VAL A 89 -2.38 11.41 -0.34
C VAL A 89 -1.07 10.62 -0.20
N ILE A 90 -0.05 11.25 0.36
CA ILE A 90 1.30 10.69 0.41
C ILE A 90 1.57 10.14 1.81
N LEU A 91 1.86 8.85 1.91
CA LEU A 91 2.35 8.24 3.14
C LEU A 91 3.88 8.30 3.14
N THR A 92 4.44 8.63 4.28
CA THR A 92 5.90 8.61 4.49
C THR A 92 6.21 8.32 5.95
N GLY A 93 7.47 8.10 6.23
CA GLY A 93 7.99 7.81 7.56
C GLY A 93 9.50 7.88 7.59
N SER A 94 10.12 7.16 8.51
CA SER A 94 11.56 7.06 8.57
C SER A 94 12.01 5.73 9.18
N GLN A 95 13.23 5.31 8.81
CA GLN A 95 13.91 4.20 9.49
C GLN A 95 14.55 4.66 10.80
N LEU A 96 15.12 5.85 10.80
CA LEU A 96 15.70 6.42 12.00
C LEU A 96 14.82 7.56 12.53
N PRO A 97 14.55 7.59 13.85
CA PRO A 97 13.84 8.71 14.45
C PRO A 97 14.49 10.05 14.15
N ILE A 98 13.68 11.08 13.98
CA ILE A 98 14.13 12.40 13.54
C ILE A 98 15.22 13.05 14.42
N GLY A 99 15.28 12.68 15.69
CA GLY A 99 16.32 13.16 16.62
C GLY A 99 17.66 12.41 16.53
N GLN A 100 17.77 11.39 15.69
CA GLN A 100 19.01 10.62 15.56
C GLN A 100 19.92 11.18 14.48
N PRO A 101 21.27 11.10 14.66
CA PRO A 101 22.21 11.36 13.59
C PRO A 101 21.91 10.49 12.37
N ARG A 102 22.01 11.07 11.16
CA ARG A 102 21.76 10.40 9.89
C ARG A 102 20.29 9.99 9.65
N THR A 103 19.33 10.58 10.37
CA THR A 103 17.91 10.32 10.12
C THR A 103 17.51 10.68 8.68
N ASP A 104 16.71 9.82 8.08
CA ASP A 104 16.02 10.01 6.81
C ASP A 104 14.69 10.76 6.95
N ALA A 105 14.21 10.94 8.19
CA ALA A 105 12.89 11.49 8.49
C ALA A 105 12.67 12.89 7.91
N LYS A 106 13.70 13.74 7.96
CA LYS A 106 13.58 15.14 7.56
C LYS A 106 13.41 15.26 6.05
N GLU A 107 14.26 14.58 5.30
CA GLU A 107 14.18 14.55 3.83
C GLU A 107 12.86 13.96 3.39
N ASN A 108 12.48 12.80 3.91
CA ASN A 108 11.24 12.12 3.56
C ASN A 108 10.00 13.00 3.84
N LEU A 109 9.97 13.74 4.96
CA LEU A 109 8.87 14.64 5.29
C LEU A 109 8.80 15.86 4.36
N LEU A 110 9.93 16.57 4.19
CA LEU A 110 9.98 17.81 3.41
C LEU A 110 9.61 17.55 1.96
N THR A 111 10.20 16.51 1.37
CA THR A 111 9.93 16.14 -0.03
C THR A 111 8.50 15.61 -0.20
N SER A 112 7.94 14.91 0.78
CA SER A 112 6.53 14.52 0.72
C SER A 112 5.58 15.72 0.71
N ILE A 113 5.86 16.76 1.49
CA ILE A 113 5.07 18.01 1.50
C ILE A 113 5.21 18.72 0.17
N GLU A 114 6.40 18.83 -0.38
CA GLU A 114 6.66 19.47 -1.66
C GLU A 114 5.95 18.72 -2.82
N LEU A 115 6.01 17.42 -2.83
CA LEU A 115 5.27 16.56 -3.78
C LEU A 115 3.74 16.69 -3.62
N ALA A 116 3.26 16.80 -2.38
CA ALA A 116 1.83 16.99 -2.12
C ALA A 116 1.30 18.36 -2.58
N ALA A 117 2.17 19.37 -2.63
CA ALA A 117 1.87 20.71 -3.13
C ALA A 117 2.14 20.87 -4.64
N ALA A 118 2.78 19.87 -5.29
CA ALA A 118 3.17 19.99 -6.69
C ALA A 118 1.97 20.00 -7.64
N CYS A 119 1.85 21.08 -8.43
CA CYS A 119 0.81 21.26 -9.44
C CYS A 119 1.39 21.30 -10.85
N ASP A 120 0.55 20.99 -11.83
CA ASP A 120 0.83 21.23 -13.25
C ASP A 120 0.59 22.72 -13.62
N ASP A 121 0.80 23.04 -14.89
CA ASP A 121 0.65 24.41 -15.41
C ASP A 121 -0.80 24.91 -15.37
N GLU A 122 -1.78 24.01 -15.22
CA GLU A 122 -3.20 24.31 -15.07
C GLU A 122 -3.63 24.43 -13.60
N GLY A 123 -2.71 24.21 -12.65
CA GLY A 123 -2.96 24.27 -11.21
C GLY A 123 -3.55 23.00 -10.61
N PHE A 124 -3.53 21.88 -11.34
CA PHE A 124 -3.98 20.59 -10.82
C PHE A 124 -2.82 19.80 -10.20
N ALA A 125 -3.15 19.00 -9.20
CA ALA A 125 -2.16 18.14 -8.56
C ALA A 125 -1.43 17.24 -9.59
N ARG A 126 -0.11 17.21 -9.51
CA ARG A 126 0.73 16.38 -10.39
C ARG A 126 0.49 14.88 -10.22
N VAL A 127 0.22 14.43 -8.99
CA VAL A 127 0.02 13.01 -8.68
C VAL A 127 -1.23 12.85 -7.80
N PRO A 128 -2.43 12.80 -8.39
CA PRO A 128 -3.69 12.68 -7.66
C PRO A 128 -3.97 11.22 -7.24
N GLU A 129 -3.05 10.64 -6.48
CA GLU A 129 -3.12 9.24 -6.06
C GLU A 129 -2.75 9.09 -4.58
N VAL A 130 -3.05 7.92 -4.01
CA VAL A 130 -2.41 7.47 -2.77
C VAL A 130 -1.03 6.93 -3.11
N CYS A 131 -0.01 7.49 -2.47
CA CYS A 131 1.40 7.17 -2.75
C CYS A 131 2.17 6.87 -1.47
N ILE A 132 3.31 6.20 -1.61
CA ILE A 132 4.38 6.17 -0.62
C ILE A 132 5.55 6.97 -1.19
N TYR A 133 6.05 7.92 -0.40
CA TYR A 133 7.35 8.54 -0.68
C TYR A 133 8.39 8.04 0.30
N PHE A 134 9.48 7.52 -0.22
CA PHE A 134 10.61 7.04 0.58
C PHE A 134 11.90 7.05 -0.23
N ASN A 135 12.99 7.49 0.38
CA ASN A 135 14.35 7.42 -0.19
C ASN A 135 14.44 7.93 -1.65
N GLY A 136 13.86 9.09 -1.95
CA GLY A 136 13.95 9.72 -3.28
C GLY A 136 12.94 9.20 -4.31
N HIS A 137 12.03 8.29 -3.94
CA HIS A 137 11.09 7.68 -4.87
C HIS A 137 9.63 7.84 -4.42
N LEU A 138 8.77 8.28 -5.34
CA LEU A 138 7.32 8.30 -5.15
C LEU A 138 6.71 7.06 -5.81
N LEU A 139 6.17 6.17 -5.00
CA LEU A 139 5.62 4.90 -5.41
C LEU A 139 4.09 4.94 -5.37
N ARG A 140 3.40 4.26 -6.30
CA ARG A 140 1.96 4.06 -6.19
C ARG A 140 1.63 3.22 -4.97
N GLY A 141 0.71 3.70 -4.12
CA GLY A 141 0.46 3.12 -2.81
C GLY A 141 0.03 1.65 -2.81
N ASN A 142 -0.74 1.22 -3.81
CA ASN A 142 -1.17 -0.18 -3.94
C ASN A 142 -0.24 -1.04 -4.83
N ARG A 143 0.94 -0.52 -5.18
CA ARG A 143 1.96 -1.25 -5.95
C ARG A 143 3.29 -1.32 -5.22
N ALA A 144 3.35 -0.78 -3.99
CA ALA A 144 4.55 -0.73 -3.17
C ALA A 144 4.56 -1.85 -2.12
N THR A 145 5.74 -2.35 -1.81
CA THR A 145 5.98 -3.31 -0.73
C THR A 145 7.19 -2.90 0.09
N LYS A 146 7.23 -3.27 1.38
CA LYS A 146 8.43 -3.12 2.20
C LYS A 146 9.38 -4.26 1.89
N GLN A 147 10.51 -3.94 1.27
CA GLN A 147 11.52 -4.91 0.84
C GLN A 147 12.67 -5.07 1.82
N ASN A 148 12.89 -4.09 2.70
CA ASN A 148 14.06 -4.07 3.57
C ASN A 148 13.64 -3.68 5.01
N ALA A 149 14.26 -4.31 6.00
CA ALA A 149 14.01 -4.05 7.41
C ALA A 149 15.11 -3.18 8.07
N GLU A 150 16.26 -2.98 7.42
CA GLU A 150 17.43 -2.32 8.02
C GLU A 150 18.00 -1.16 7.19
N GLY A 151 17.74 -1.13 5.88
CA GLY A 151 18.25 -0.10 4.98
C GLY A 151 17.32 1.12 4.89
N PHE A 152 17.77 2.19 4.23
CA PHE A 152 16.93 3.34 3.91
C PHE A 152 16.08 3.13 2.64
N ASN A 153 16.38 2.09 1.84
CA ASN A 153 15.59 1.68 0.68
C ASN A 153 14.50 0.69 1.08
N ASP A 154 13.64 1.10 1.99
CA ASP A 154 12.64 0.21 2.62
C ASP A 154 11.56 -0.25 1.67
N PHE A 155 11.16 0.59 0.72
CA PHE A 155 10.02 0.35 -0.16
C PHE A 155 10.44 0.26 -1.61
N GLU A 156 9.78 -0.63 -2.35
CA GLU A 156 9.97 -0.80 -3.78
C GLU A 156 8.63 -1.14 -4.46
N SER A 157 8.56 -0.86 -5.74
CA SER A 157 7.46 -1.20 -6.62
C SER A 157 7.98 -2.06 -7.77
N PHE A 158 8.10 -3.37 -7.54
CA PHE A 158 8.80 -4.29 -8.44
C PHE A 158 8.14 -4.42 -9.83
N ASN A 159 6.83 -4.35 -9.89
CA ASN A 159 6.05 -4.55 -11.13
C ASN A 159 5.41 -3.26 -11.64
N TYR A 160 5.75 -2.11 -11.08
CA TYR A 160 5.23 -0.83 -11.52
C TYR A 160 6.29 0.26 -11.40
N PRO A 161 6.48 1.14 -12.40
CA PRO A 161 7.49 2.18 -12.31
C PRO A 161 7.15 3.20 -11.23
N HIS A 162 8.20 3.82 -10.66
CA HIS A 162 8.04 4.97 -9.77
C HIS A 162 7.23 6.08 -10.48
N LEU A 163 6.38 6.76 -9.75
CA LEU A 163 5.59 7.89 -10.30
C LEU A 163 6.43 9.16 -10.40
N CYS A 164 7.38 9.33 -9.47
CA CYS A 164 8.34 10.42 -9.47
C CYS A 164 9.66 9.98 -8.84
N ASP A 165 10.77 10.51 -9.37
CA ASP A 165 12.08 10.45 -8.73
C ASP A 165 12.44 11.86 -8.27
N ALA A 166 12.79 11.99 -6.98
CA ALA A 166 13.22 13.23 -6.35
C ALA A 166 14.76 13.29 -6.34
N GLY A 167 15.31 14.08 -7.24
CA GLY A 167 16.72 14.44 -7.30
C GLY A 167 16.91 15.93 -6.97
N VAL A 168 17.77 16.61 -7.69
CA VAL A 168 17.87 18.09 -7.63
C VAL A 168 16.56 18.74 -8.11
N SER A 169 15.83 18.06 -8.98
CA SER A 169 14.49 18.39 -9.43
C SER A 169 13.63 17.14 -9.49
N PHE A 170 12.31 17.31 -9.46
CA PHE A 170 11.36 16.21 -9.61
C PHE A 170 11.25 15.74 -11.05
N THR A 171 11.38 14.44 -11.24
CA THR A 171 11.18 13.79 -12.55
C THR A 171 9.89 12.96 -12.49
N PHE A 172 8.76 13.53 -12.95
CA PHE A 172 7.47 12.86 -12.97
C PHE A 172 7.33 11.96 -14.21
N ARG A 173 6.87 10.72 -14.00
CA ARG A 173 6.52 9.79 -15.08
C ARG A 173 5.02 9.89 -15.41
N THR A 174 4.63 10.98 -16.04
CA THR A 174 3.22 11.38 -16.26
C THR A 174 2.35 10.31 -16.91
N HIS A 175 2.91 9.48 -17.80
CA HIS A 175 2.18 8.39 -18.47
C HIS A 175 1.76 7.26 -17.53
N HIS A 176 2.36 7.17 -16.35
CA HIS A 176 2.05 6.16 -15.34
C HIS A 176 1.16 6.70 -14.22
N ILE A 177 0.91 8.01 -14.18
CA ILE A 177 0.07 8.64 -13.16
C ILE A 177 -1.40 8.51 -13.57
N LEU A 178 -2.24 8.11 -12.61
CA LEU A 178 -3.69 8.02 -12.84
C LEU A 178 -4.27 9.40 -13.15
N GLN A 179 -5.16 9.44 -14.12
CA GLN A 179 -5.91 10.63 -14.45
C GLN A 179 -7.32 10.48 -13.89
N PRO A 180 -7.70 11.24 -12.84
CA PRO A 180 -9.03 11.16 -12.28
C PRO A 180 -10.06 11.79 -13.21
N ASP A 181 -11.30 11.33 -13.12
CA ASP A 181 -12.43 12.06 -13.70
C ASP A 181 -12.77 13.24 -12.78
N ARG A 182 -12.36 14.45 -13.19
CA ARG A 182 -12.53 15.67 -12.41
C ARG A 182 -14.00 16.12 -12.27
N HIS A 183 -14.92 15.53 -13.04
CA HIS A 183 -16.35 15.77 -12.94
C HIS A 183 -17.02 14.94 -11.85
N LEU A 184 -16.34 13.87 -11.39
CA LEU A 184 -16.83 13.02 -10.33
C LEU A 184 -16.26 13.43 -8.97
N PRO A 185 -17.09 13.42 -7.91
CA PRO A 185 -16.61 13.71 -6.56
C PRO A 185 -15.72 12.56 -6.04
N LEU A 186 -14.94 12.87 -5.00
CA LEU A 186 -14.29 11.84 -4.18
C LEU A 186 -15.35 10.85 -3.67
N ASN A 187 -15.12 9.55 -3.90
CA ASN A 187 -15.98 8.48 -3.38
C ASN A 187 -15.22 7.71 -2.30
N VAL A 188 -15.78 7.65 -1.10
CA VAL A 188 -15.11 7.03 0.07
C VAL A 188 -15.79 5.72 0.44
N GLN A 189 -15.04 4.62 0.29
CA GLN A 189 -15.47 3.25 0.60
C GLN A 189 -14.68 2.74 1.81
N THR A 190 -15.27 2.76 3.01
CA THR A 190 -14.58 2.35 4.23
C THR A 190 -14.90 0.92 4.68
N CYS A 191 -15.73 0.21 3.93
CA CYS A 191 -16.14 -1.15 4.26
C CYS A 191 -15.15 -2.15 3.64
N MET A 192 -14.51 -2.96 4.47
CA MET A 192 -13.62 -4.04 4.03
C MET A 192 -14.04 -5.37 4.64
N ASN A 193 -14.03 -6.43 3.84
CA ASN A 193 -14.24 -7.77 4.36
C ASN A 193 -12.91 -8.32 4.88
N THR A 194 -12.83 -8.61 6.16
CA THR A 194 -11.64 -9.13 6.83
C THR A 194 -11.54 -10.66 6.84
N ASN A 195 -12.56 -11.36 6.33
CA ASN A 195 -12.59 -12.82 6.24
C ASN A 195 -11.76 -13.30 5.03
N VAL A 196 -10.52 -12.85 4.94
CA VAL A 196 -9.56 -13.16 3.88
C VAL A 196 -8.31 -13.76 4.50
N VAL A 197 -7.74 -14.77 3.83
CA VAL A 197 -6.47 -15.36 4.22
C VAL A 197 -5.45 -15.26 3.08
N VAL A 198 -4.20 -14.96 3.43
CA VAL A 198 -3.06 -15.08 2.53
C VAL A 198 -2.45 -16.46 2.74
N PHE A 199 -2.33 -17.24 1.67
CA PHE A 199 -1.95 -18.63 1.72
C PHE A 199 -0.76 -18.91 0.80
N SER A 200 0.44 -19.05 1.36
CA SER A 200 1.65 -19.36 0.59
C SER A 200 1.81 -20.87 0.43
N LEU A 201 1.95 -21.31 -0.82
CA LEU A 201 2.30 -22.69 -1.13
C LEU A 201 3.80 -22.93 -0.89
N PHE A 202 4.13 -24.11 -0.37
CA PHE A 202 5.53 -24.54 -0.20
C PHE A 202 5.65 -26.05 -0.37
N PRO A 203 6.83 -26.58 -0.78
CA PRO A 203 7.05 -28.02 -0.84
C PRO A 203 6.90 -28.66 0.54
N GLY A 204 6.07 -29.72 0.62
CA GLY A 204 5.80 -30.41 1.88
C GLY A 204 4.58 -29.89 2.66
N ILE A 205 3.82 -28.95 2.09
CA ILE A 205 2.56 -28.48 2.69
C ILE A 205 1.60 -29.67 2.94
N GLN A 206 1.00 -29.72 4.12
CA GLN A 206 0.15 -30.84 4.53
C GLN A 206 -1.33 -30.59 4.24
N GLU A 207 -2.00 -31.60 3.70
CA GLU A 207 -3.43 -31.54 3.40
C GLU A 207 -4.29 -31.16 4.60
N CYS A 208 -4.00 -31.73 5.77
CA CYS A 208 -4.80 -31.47 6.99
C CYS A 208 -4.79 -29.99 7.39
N ILE A 209 -3.66 -29.28 7.23
CA ILE A 209 -3.54 -27.85 7.54
C ILE A 209 -4.35 -27.02 6.54
N VAL A 210 -4.15 -27.28 5.23
CA VAL A 210 -4.89 -26.59 4.17
C VAL A 210 -6.39 -26.79 4.32
N ARG A 211 -6.83 -28.01 4.58
CA ARG A 211 -8.24 -28.35 4.81
C ARG A 211 -8.85 -27.56 5.97
N HIS A 212 -8.13 -27.41 7.10
CA HIS A 212 -8.62 -26.65 8.23
C HIS A 212 -8.80 -25.17 7.89
N VAL A 213 -7.82 -24.57 7.20
CA VAL A 213 -7.89 -23.16 6.79
C VAL A 213 -9.05 -22.93 5.82
N LEU A 214 -9.17 -23.77 4.79
CA LEU A 214 -10.18 -23.61 3.74
C LEU A 214 -11.59 -24.01 4.23
N ALA A 215 -11.73 -24.78 5.29
CA ALA A 215 -13.02 -25.18 5.85
C ALA A 215 -13.65 -24.11 6.76
N ALA A 216 -12.97 -23.01 7.06
CA ALA A 216 -13.51 -21.93 7.90
C ALA A 216 -14.82 -21.39 7.29
N PRO A 217 -15.95 -21.42 8.02
CA PRO A 217 -17.27 -21.08 7.45
C PRO A 217 -17.42 -19.59 7.12
N GLU A 218 -16.66 -18.73 7.82
CA GLU A 218 -16.63 -17.28 7.60
C GLU A 218 -15.72 -16.87 6.44
N LEU A 219 -14.87 -17.75 5.93
CA LEU A 219 -13.92 -17.44 4.87
C LEU A 219 -14.64 -16.94 3.61
N ARG A 220 -14.18 -15.81 3.05
CA ARG A 220 -14.76 -15.18 1.85
C ARG A 220 -13.72 -14.94 0.76
N GLY A 221 -12.45 -14.90 1.12
CA GLY A 221 -11.38 -14.67 0.14
C GLY A 221 -10.09 -15.38 0.51
N ILE A 222 -9.34 -15.77 -0.51
CA ILE A 222 -8.02 -16.37 -0.40
C ILE A 222 -7.11 -15.66 -1.39
N VAL A 223 -5.96 -15.20 -0.92
CA VAL A 223 -4.85 -14.81 -1.79
C VAL A 223 -3.83 -15.94 -1.73
N THR A 224 -3.75 -16.73 -2.80
CA THR A 224 -2.79 -17.82 -2.91
C THR A 224 -1.49 -17.29 -3.48
N ARG A 225 -0.38 -17.48 -2.79
CA ARG A 225 0.96 -17.20 -3.30
C ARG A 225 1.56 -18.49 -3.84
N SER A 226 1.66 -18.59 -5.17
CA SER A 226 2.09 -19.79 -5.89
C SER A 226 3.53 -19.66 -6.43
N PHE A 227 4.02 -20.68 -7.08
CA PHE A 227 5.41 -20.74 -7.57
C PHE A 227 5.54 -20.08 -8.96
N GLY A 228 6.59 -19.28 -9.15
CA GLY A 228 6.93 -18.71 -10.44
C GLY A 228 5.75 -18.00 -11.10
N ALA A 229 5.45 -18.35 -12.34
CA ALA A 229 4.37 -17.75 -13.12
C ALA A 229 2.95 -18.27 -12.79
N GLY A 230 2.72 -18.73 -11.55
CA GLY A 230 1.39 -19.15 -11.11
C GLY A 230 1.21 -20.66 -10.95
N ASN A 231 2.30 -21.42 -10.81
CA ASN A 231 2.24 -22.87 -10.69
C ASN A 231 1.96 -23.33 -9.25
N ALA A 232 1.26 -24.43 -9.12
CA ALA A 232 0.97 -25.11 -7.86
C ALA A 232 1.31 -26.59 -7.91
N PRO A 233 1.44 -27.26 -6.73
CA PRO A 233 1.56 -28.72 -6.71
C PRO A 233 0.34 -29.38 -7.37
N GLN A 234 0.58 -30.38 -8.22
CA GLN A 234 -0.48 -31.12 -8.92
C GLN A 234 -1.12 -32.22 -8.03
N ASN A 235 -1.18 -31.99 -6.74
CA ASN A 235 -1.81 -32.91 -5.80
C ASN A 235 -3.35 -32.84 -5.93
N PRO A 236 -4.03 -33.93 -6.24
CA PRO A 236 -5.50 -33.93 -6.45
C PRO A 236 -6.27 -33.35 -5.25
N TRP A 237 -5.78 -33.52 -4.03
CA TRP A 237 -6.44 -33.02 -2.83
C TRP A 237 -6.44 -31.49 -2.74
N ILE A 238 -5.35 -30.79 -3.19
CA ILE A 238 -5.29 -29.33 -3.12
C ILE A 238 -6.26 -28.70 -4.12
N LEU A 239 -6.30 -29.24 -5.34
CA LEU A 239 -7.23 -28.78 -6.38
C LEU A 239 -8.69 -29.00 -5.95
N LYS A 240 -8.97 -30.15 -5.32
CA LYS A 240 -10.29 -30.44 -4.76
C LYS A 240 -10.68 -29.44 -3.68
N LEU A 241 -9.79 -29.16 -2.73
CA LEU A 241 -10.07 -28.22 -1.63
C LEU A 241 -10.29 -26.79 -2.13
N LEU A 242 -9.53 -26.35 -3.14
CA LEU A 242 -9.70 -25.03 -3.75
C LEU A 242 -11.05 -24.97 -4.50
N ARG A 243 -11.41 -26.01 -5.26
CA ARG A 243 -12.71 -26.11 -5.92
C ARG A 243 -13.86 -26.10 -4.90
N ASP A 244 -13.79 -26.94 -3.88
CA ASP A 244 -14.81 -26.98 -2.82
C ASP A 244 -14.99 -25.61 -2.12
N ALA A 245 -13.91 -24.82 -1.98
CA ALA A 245 -13.97 -23.47 -1.44
C ALA A 245 -14.61 -22.49 -2.44
N SER A 246 -14.21 -22.54 -3.71
CA SER A 246 -14.79 -21.74 -4.79
C SER A 246 -16.28 -22.00 -4.96
N ASP A 247 -16.71 -23.26 -4.93
CA ASP A 247 -18.12 -23.67 -5.03
C ASP A 247 -18.97 -23.12 -3.86
N ARG A 248 -18.36 -22.87 -2.70
CA ARG A 248 -19.00 -22.19 -1.56
C ARG A 248 -19.05 -20.67 -1.71
N GLY A 249 -18.53 -20.11 -2.80
CA GLY A 249 -18.48 -18.67 -3.06
C GLY A 249 -17.26 -17.95 -2.45
N VAL A 250 -16.19 -18.68 -2.10
CA VAL A 250 -14.93 -18.08 -1.68
C VAL A 250 -14.16 -17.61 -2.92
N THR A 251 -13.84 -16.34 -3.01
CA THR A 251 -13.00 -15.81 -4.09
C THR A 251 -11.55 -16.20 -3.86
N ILE A 252 -10.91 -16.84 -4.84
CA ILE A 252 -9.53 -17.29 -4.74
C ILE A 252 -8.71 -16.56 -5.81
N VAL A 253 -7.75 -15.74 -5.38
CA VAL A 253 -6.85 -15.00 -6.26
C VAL A 253 -5.46 -15.60 -6.15
N ASN A 254 -4.84 -15.89 -7.30
CA ASN A 254 -3.48 -16.42 -7.37
C ASN A 254 -2.48 -15.33 -7.73
N ILE A 255 -1.49 -15.12 -6.88
CA ILE A 255 -0.34 -14.23 -7.11
C ILE A 255 0.96 -15.03 -7.03
N SER A 256 2.06 -14.46 -7.54
CA SER A 256 3.38 -15.08 -7.46
C SER A 256 3.99 -14.92 -6.05
N GLN A 257 4.91 -15.84 -5.72
CA GLN A 257 5.87 -15.66 -4.63
C GLN A 257 7.09 -14.84 -5.07
N CYS A 258 7.29 -14.70 -6.38
CA CYS A 258 8.35 -13.86 -6.92
C CYS A 258 7.97 -12.38 -6.78
N GLU A 259 8.94 -11.55 -6.50
CA GLU A 259 8.73 -10.10 -6.38
C GLU A 259 8.55 -9.41 -7.73
N THR A 260 9.06 -10.01 -8.80
CA THR A 260 8.96 -9.51 -10.17
C THR A 260 8.32 -10.53 -11.09
N GLY A 261 7.66 -10.04 -12.13
CA GLY A 261 6.95 -10.86 -13.12
C GLY A 261 5.45 -10.89 -12.86
N CYS A 262 4.75 -11.79 -13.53
CA CYS A 262 3.29 -11.90 -13.44
C CYS A 262 2.83 -13.36 -13.42
N VAL A 263 1.61 -13.57 -12.96
CA VAL A 263 0.93 -14.87 -12.99
C VAL A 263 0.22 -15.05 -14.30
N GLU A 264 0.69 -16.03 -15.11
CA GLU A 264 0.11 -16.42 -16.39
C GLU A 264 -0.42 -17.86 -16.32
N MET A 265 -1.57 -18.02 -15.69
CA MET A 265 -2.14 -19.35 -15.39
C MET A 265 -2.47 -20.19 -16.63
N GLY A 266 -2.60 -19.58 -17.79
CA GLY A 266 -2.90 -20.28 -19.06
C GLY A 266 -1.71 -20.91 -19.76
N LEU A 267 -0.47 -20.63 -19.35
CA LEU A 267 0.74 -21.09 -20.04
C LEU A 267 1.11 -22.56 -19.75
N TYR A 268 0.81 -23.03 -18.55
CA TYR A 268 1.24 -24.37 -18.09
C TYR A 268 0.07 -25.17 -17.54
N ALA A 269 0.12 -26.50 -17.70
CA ALA A 269 -0.91 -27.40 -17.18
C ALA A 269 -1.27 -27.20 -15.69
N PRO A 270 -0.31 -26.97 -14.77
CA PRO A 270 -0.64 -26.72 -13.38
C PRO A 270 -1.45 -25.42 -13.15
N GLY A 271 -1.18 -24.37 -13.93
CA GLY A 271 -1.95 -23.13 -13.88
C GLY A 271 -3.37 -23.30 -14.42
N MET A 272 -3.54 -24.05 -15.52
CA MET A 272 -4.86 -24.37 -16.08
C MET A 272 -5.72 -25.16 -15.07
N GLN A 273 -5.14 -26.11 -14.34
CA GLN A 273 -5.86 -26.87 -13.31
C GLN A 273 -6.34 -25.98 -12.15
N LEU A 274 -5.60 -24.93 -11.79
CA LEU A 274 -6.04 -23.93 -10.82
C LEU A 274 -7.22 -23.13 -11.35
N GLN A 275 -7.21 -22.70 -12.62
CA GLN A 275 -8.34 -22.02 -13.25
C GLN A 275 -9.60 -22.91 -13.26
N ASP A 276 -9.46 -24.21 -13.61
CA ASP A 276 -10.53 -25.17 -13.57
C ASP A 276 -11.09 -25.37 -12.14
N ALA A 277 -10.28 -25.14 -11.11
CA ALA A 277 -10.70 -25.15 -9.71
C ALA A 277 -11.34 -23.82 -9.24
N GLY A 278 -11.58 -22.85 -10.13
CA GLY A 278 -12.21 -21.59 -9.81
C GLY A 278 -11.25 -20.51 -9.29
N VAL A 279 -9.93 -20.71 -9.44
CA VAL A 279 -8.91 -19.72 -9.05
C VAL A 279 -8.75 -18.69 -10.17
N VAL A 280 -8.71 -17.41 -9.83
CA VAL A 280 -8.47 -16.32 -10.77
C VAL A 280 -7.05 -15.78 -10.65
N SER A 281 -6.49 -15.26 -11.76
CA SER A 281 -5.18 -14.62 -11.75
C SER A 281 -5.26 -13.26 -11.08
N GLY A 282 -4.29 -12.95 -10.21
CA GLY A 282 -4.06 -11.61 -9.66
C GLY A 282 -3.15 -10.75 -10.54
N TYR A 283 -2.56 -11.32 -11.58
CA TYR A 283 -1.60 -10.69 -12.50
C TYR A 283 -0.28 -10.24 -11.88
N ASP A 284 -0.08 -10.43 -10.58
CA ASP A 284 1.17 -10.12 -9.85
C ASP A 284 1.84 -11.37 -9.30
#